data_653b728f07da75f71d53708bb346df16
#
_entry.id   653b728f07da75f71d53708bb346df16
#
_cell.length_a   1.000
_cell.length_b   1.000
_cell.length_c   1.000
_cell.angle_alpha   90.00
_cell.angle_beta   90.00
_cell.angle_gamma   90.00
#
_symmetry.space_group_name_H-M   'P 1'
#
loop_
_entity.id
_entity.type
_entity.pdbx_description
1 polymer ?
#
loop_
_entity_poly.entity_id
_entity_poly.type
_entity_poly.pdbx_seq_one_letter_code
_entity_poly.pdbx_strand_id
1 'polypeptide(L)'
;MKTSGKLSQISFIIAREFRAISTSYAVLLVLMGGIFVYGLLYNYMYAPNIVTDAPVAVVDNSHSSLSRQYIRWLDATPQVAVYAQAVDYREAREWMKEGKVQGILYIPHDFETRVFQGREAVFSLYATTDAFLYFEALQEATSRVYLAINDAHRMDGAVFLPPQGLLAVAMAKSVNVAGTALYNHTEGYGSYLIPAVMMVIIFQTLLMVIGMLTGDEYQHRATE
;
A
#
# COMPACT_ATOMS: atom_id res chain seq x y z
N MET A 1 -35.99 -42.83 -2.34
CA MET A 1 -35.64 -42.94 -3.75
C MET A 1 -35.93 -41.69 -4.62
N LYS A 2 -35.97 -40.46 -4.08
CA LYS A 2 -36.25 -39.21 -4.86
C LYS A 2 -35.02 -38.33 -5.13
N THR A 3 -33.87 -38.67 -4.60
CA THR A 3 -32.65 -37.85 -4.72
C THR A 3 -31.85 -38.09 -6.01
N SER A 4 -31.91 -39.30 -6.58
CA SER A 4 -31.17 -39.66 -7.80
C SER A 4 -31.63 -38.88 -9.04
N GLY A 5 -32.95 -38.56 -9.13
CA GLY A 5 -33.48 -37.77 -10.25
C GLY A 5 -33.07 -36.31 -10.25
N LYS A 6 -32.92 -35.70 -9.06
CA LYS A 6 -32.45 -34.30 -8.93
C LYS A 6 -31.02 -34.12 -9.29
N LEU A 7 -30.13 -35.03 -8.90
CA LEU A 7 -28.71 -35.00 -9.26
C LEU A 7 -28.50 -35.15 -10.78
N SER A 8 -29.27 -36.05 -11.44
CA SER A 8 -29.26 -36.20 -12.89
C SER A 8 -29.73 -34.93 -13.63
N GLN A 9 -30.75 -34.25 -13.10
CA GLN A 9 -31.24 -32.99 -13.68
C GLN A 9 -30.20 -31.87 -13.55
N ILE A 10 -29.55 -31.76 -12.38
CA ILE A 10 -28.50 -30.76 -12.14
C ILE A 10 -27.30 -31.00 -13.06
N SER A 11 -26.83 -32.25 -13.19
CA SER A 11 -25.70 -32.58 -14.08
C SER A 11 -26.02 -32.29 -15.55
N PHE A 12 -27.26 -32.52 -15.98
CA PHE A 12 -27.70 -32.20 -17.33
C PHE A 12 -27.70 -30.69 -17.58
N ILE A 13 -28.20 -29.90 -16.63
CA ILE A 13 -28.20 -28.42 -16.72
C ILE A 13 -26.76 -27.90 -16.78
N ILE A 14 -25.87 -28.37 -15.91
CA ILE A 14 -24.46 -27.97 -15.91
C ILE A 14 -23.79 -28.28 -17.24
N ALA A 15 -24.03 -29.50 -17.79
CA ALA A 15 -23.44 -29.90 -19.06
C ALA A 15 -23.97 -29.03 -20.23
N ARG A 16 -25.25 -28.68 -20.20
CA ARG A 16 -25.88 -27.78 -21.18
C ARG A 16 -25.25 -26.39 -21.15
N GLU A 17 -25.17 -25.79 -19.95
CA GLU A 17 -24.58 -24.44 -19.78
C GLU A 17 -23.11 -24.43 -20.15
N PHE A 18 -22.35 -25.44 -19.74
CA PHE A 18 -20.95 -25.56 -20.12
C PHE A 18 -20.76 -25.68 -21.64
N ARG A 19 -21.65 -26.40 -22.31
CA ARG A 19 -21.64 -26.50 -23.78
C ARG A 19 -21.99 -25.15 -24.41
N ALA A 20 -22.99 -24.43 -23.91
CA ALA A 20 -23.35 -23.12 -24.41
C ALA A 20 -22.19 -22.12 -24.29
N ILE A 21 -21.51 -22.10 -23.14
CA ILE A 21 -20.31 -21.28 -22.93
C ILE A 21 -19.20 -21.64 -23.92
N SER A 22 -18.91 -22.93 -24.07
CA SER A 22 -17.79 -23.40 -24.92
C SER A 22 -18.06 -23.30 -26.42
N THR A 23 -19.31 -23.17 -26.83
CA THR A 23 -19.69 -23.03 -28.26
C THR A 23 -19.80 -21.57 -28.70
N SER A 24 -20.05 -20.65 -27.75
CA SER A 24 -20.18 -19.23 -28.06
C SER A 24 -18.82 -18.54 -28.05
N TYR A 25 -18.33 -18.17 -29.25
CA TYR A 25 -17.06 -17.44 -29.38
C TYR A 25 -17.06 -16.12 -28.61
N ALA A 26 -18.16 -15.38 -28.62
CA ALA A 26 -18.28 -14.11 -27.91
C ALA A 26 -18.17 -14.27 -26.40
N VAL A 27 -18.85 -15.31 -25.84
CA VAL A 27 -18.77 -15.64 -24.42
C VAL A 27 -17.36 -16.07 -24.01
N LEU A 28 -16.71 -16.92 -24.81
CA LEU A 28 -15.33 -17.34 -24.57
C LEU A 28 -14.36 -16.18 -24.62
N LEU A 29 -14.52 -15.27 -25.57
CA LEU A 29 -13.67 -14.08 -25.70
C LEU A 29 -13.79 -13.18 -24.45
N VAL A 30 -15.01 -12.92 -23.97
CA VAL A 30 -15.25 -12.10 -22.78
C VAL A 30 -14.70 -12.81 -21.53
N LEU A 31 -14.96 -14.10 -21.37
CA LEU A 31 -14.52 -14.86 -20.21
C LEU A 31 -12.99 -14.99 -20.15
N MET A 32 -12.38 -15.43 -21.25
CA MET A 32 -10.92 -15.60 -21.33
C MET A 32 -10.21 -14.24 -21.37
N GLY A 33 -10.70 -13.32 -22.20
CA GLY A 33 -10.14 -11.98 -22.30
C GLY A 33 -10.23 -11.21 -20.98
N GLY A 34 -11.37 -11.26 -20.32
CA GLY A 34 -11.54 -10.61 -19.03
C GLY A 34 -10.58 -11.14 -17.96
N ILE A 35 -10.49 -12.45 -17.80
CA ILE A 35 -9.65 -13.04 -16.75
C ILE A 35 -8.16 -12.94 -17.09
N PHE A 36 -7.77 -13.34 -18.31
CA PHE A 36 -6.35 -13.40 -18.67
C PHE A 36 -5.74 -12.06 -18.94
N VAL A 37 -6.41 -11.18 -19.71
CA VAL A 37 -5.86 -9.86 -20.05
C VAL A 37 -5.75 -9.00 -18.80
N TYR A 38 -6.78 -8.94 -17.99
CA TYR A 38 -6.71 -8.17 -16.74
C TYR A 38 -5.76 -8.78 -15.73
N GLY A 39 -5.74 -10.12 -15.60
CA GLY A 39 -4.79 -10.80 -14.71
C GLY A 39 -3.34 -10.51 -15.08
N LEU A 40 -2.98 -10.55 -16.36
CA LEU A 40 -1.64 -10.21 -16.83
C LEU A 40 -1.35 -8.71 -16.67
N LEU A 41 -2.31 -7.86 -17.04
CA LEU A 41 -2.16 -6.40 -16.96
C LEU A 41 -1.93 -5.95 -15.53
N TYR A 42 -2.75 -6.39 -14.59
CA TYR A 42 -2.61 -6.00 -13.18
C TYR A 42 -1.34 -6.55 -12.56
N ASN A 43 -0.98 -7.81 -12.83
CA ASN A 43 0.30 -8.34 -12.36
C ASN A 43 1.50 -7.56 -12.91
N TYR A 44 1.44 -7.13 -14.16
CA TYR A 44 2.50 -6.33 -14.77
C TYR A 44 2.56 -4.90 -14.18
N MET A 45 1.40 -4.25 -14.03
CA MET A 45 1.31 -2.88 -13.48
C MET A 45 1.75 -2.80 -12.01
N TYR A 46 1.45 -3.83 -11.23
CA TYR A 46 1.76 -3.88 -9.79
C TYR A 46 2.95 -4.80 -9.46
N ALA A 47 3.73 -5.20 -10.48
CA ALA A 47 4.95 -5.99 -10.27
C ALA A 47 5.98 -5.30 -9.35
N PRO A 48 6.19 -3.95 -9.41
CA PRO A 48 6.90 -3.25 -8.36
C PRO A 48 5.97 -3.09 -7.15
N ASN A 49 5.97 -4.08 -6.28
CA ASN A 49 5.13 -4.15 -5.07
C ASN A 49 5.41 -3.03 -4.06
N ILE A 50 6.56 -2.36 -4.19
CA ILE A 50 7.05 -1.34 -3.25
C ILE A 50 7.48 -0.13 -4.07
N VAL A 51 7.03 1.04 -3.67
CA VAL A 51 7.57 2.29 -4.20
C VAL A 51 9.00 2.44 -3.69
N THR A 52 9.94 2.58 -4.60
CA THR A 52 11.34 2.86 -4.30
C THR A 52 11.71 4.27 -4.76
N ASP A 53 12.66 4.88 -4.06
CA ASP A 53 13.24 6.17 -4.43
C ASP A 53 12.20 7.30 -4.61
N ALA A 54 11.16 7.34 -3.75
CA ALA A 54 10.21 8.44 -3.75
C ALA A 54 10.92 9.78 -3.46
N PRO A 55 10.91 10.75 -4.39
CA PRO A 55 11.64 11.98 -4.21
C PRO A 55 10.98 12.89 -3.16
N VAL A 56 11.75 13.29 -2.13
CA VAL A 56 11.28 14.10 -1.00
C VAL A 56 12.14 15.35 -0.85
N ALA A 57 11.50 16.51 -0.68
CA ALA A 57 12.17 17.72 -0.21
C ALA A 57 12.19 17.75 1.31
N VAL A 58 13.31 18.17 1.88
CA VAL A 58 13.44 18.32 3.32
C VAL A 58 13.58 19.80 3.68
N VAL A 59 12.76 20.27 4.61
CA VAL A 59 12.88 21.60 5.22
C VAL A 59 13.34 21.39 6.65
N ASP A 60 14.64 21.54 6.91
CA ASP A 60 15.23 21.35 8.22
C ASP A 60 15.45 22.71 8.92
N ASN A 61 14.53 23.08 9.82
CA ASN A 61 14.68 24.28 10.65
C ASN A 61 15.44 24.02 11.96
N SER A 62 15.70 22.75 12.28
CA SER A 62 16.43 22.38 13.48
C SER A 62 17.95 22.57 13.32
N HIS A 63 18.47 22.28 12.13
CA HIS A 63 19.89 22.30 11.81
C HIS A 63 20.76 21.56 12.84
N SER A 64 20.18 20.58 13.53
CA SER A 64 20.80 19.87 14.64
C SER A 64 21.59 18.64 14.17
N SER A 65 22.33 18.03 15.08
CA SER A 65 23.00 16.76 14.80
C SER A 65 21.99 15.64 14.57
N LEU A 66 20.90 15.67 15.33
CA LEU A 66 19.83 14.71 15.28
C LEU A 66 19.00 14.82 13.99
N SER A 67 18.68 16.05 13.54
CA SER A 67 17.96 16.23 12.28
C SER A 67 18.79 15.73 11.08
N ARG A 68 20.11 16.02 11.07
CA ARG A 68 20.98 15.49 10.02
C ARG A 68 21.09 13.97 10.04
N GLN A 69 21.09 13.35 11.23
CA GLN A 69 21.06 11.89 11.36
C GLN A 69 19.74 11.33 10.83
N TYR A 70 18.61 11.94 11.17
CA TYR A 70 17.29 11.57 10.69
C TYR A 70 17.22 11.60 9.16
N ILE A 71 17.67 12.70 8.56
CA ILE A 71 17.68 12.88 7.09
C ILE A 71 18.54 11.79 6.41
N ARG A 72 19.73 11.51 6.94
CA ARG A 72 20.58 10.42 6.39
C ARG A 72 19.96 9.05 6.50
N TRP A 73 19.29 8.76 7.61
CA TRP A 73 18.62 7.47 7.78
C TRP A 73 17.38 7.34 6.89
N LEU A 74 16.68 8.45 6.68
CA LEU A 74 15.55 8.50 5.76
C LEU A 74 16.00 8.27 4.31
N ASP A 75 17.07 8.93 3.89
CA ASP A 75 17.66 8.77 2.56
C ASP A 75 18.25 7.37 2.34
N ALA A 76 18.63 6.68 3.41
CA ALA A 76 19.11 5.30 3.35
C ALA A 76 17.97 4.27 3.26
N THR A 77 16.70 4.66 3.39
CA THR A 77 15.58 3.75 3.21
C THR A 77 15.32 3.48 1.72
N PRO A 78 14.95 2.27 1.32
CA PRO A 78 14.71 1.98 -0.09
C PRO A 78 13.47 2.69 -0.66
N GLN A 79 12.57 3.20 0.20
CA GLN A 79 11.33 3.85 -0.20
C GLN A 79 11.50 5.33 -0.56
N VAL A 80 12.55 5.99 -0.03
CA VAL A 80 12.71 7.45 -0.10
C VAL A 80 14.06 7.83 -0.68
N ALA A 81 14.05 8.81 -1.58
CA ALA A 81 15.23 9.51 -2.03
C ALA A 81 15.11 10.99 -1.64
N VAL A 82 16.04 11.50 -0.85
CA VAL A 82 16.07 12.93 -0.51
C VAL A 82 16.54 13.71 -1.72
N TYR A 83 15.63 14.41 -2.39
CA TYR A 83 15.90 15.19 -3.59
C TYR A 83 16.84 16.37 -3.28
N ALA A 84 16.48 17.17 -2.30
CA ALA A 84 17.27 18.31 -1.81
C ALA A 84 16.72 18.82 -0.48
N GLN A 85 17.56 19.61 0.23
CA GLN A 85 17.11 20.40 1.36
C GLN A 85 16.72 21.79 0.86
N ALA A 86 15.45 22.14 1.09
CA ALA A 86 14.92 23.46 0.77
C ALA A 86 15.19 24.45 1.91
N VAL A 87 15.39 25.71 1.55
CA VAL A 87 15.63 26.79 2.52
C VAL A 87 14.37 27.05 3.36
N ASP A 88 13.20 26.99 2.71
CA ASP A 88 11.91 27.20 3.36
C ASP A 88 10.82 26.29 2.77
N TYR A 89 9.66 26.26 3.43
CA TYR A 89 8.51 25.50 2.98
C TYR A 89 7.99 25.96 1.61
N ARG A 90 8.16 27.22 1.26
CA ARG A 90 7.69 27.80 0.01
C ARG A 90 8.48 27.23 -1.17
N GLU A 91 9.79 27.16 -1.04
CA GLU A 91 10.66 26.57 -2.06
C GLU A 91 10.33 25.07 -2.26
N ALA A 92 10.23 24.30 -1.18
CA ALA A 92 9.83 22.90 -1.24
C ALA A 92 8.47 22.70 -1.92
N ARG A 93 7.51 23.59 -1.65
CA ARG A 93 6.20 23.56 -2.27
C ARG A 93 6.24 23.85 -3.78
N GLU A 94 7.11 24.75 -4.22
CA GLU A 94 7.28 24.99 -5.66
C GLU A 94 7.86 23.75 -6.35
N TRP A 95 8.83 23.06 -5.76
CA TRP A 95 9.33 21.78 -6.27
C TRP A 95 8.25 20.72 -6.36
N MET A 96 7.32 20.69 -5.39
CA MET A 96 6.19 19.77 -5.42
C MET A 96 5.21 20.12 -6.54
N LYS A 97 4.91 21.41 -6.78
CA LYS A 97 4.06 21.86 -7.90
C LYS A 97 4.68 21.54 -9.26
N GLU A 98 6.01 21.63 -9.36
CA GLU A 98 6.76 21.29 -10.57
C GLU A 98 6.88 19.78 -10.79
N GLY A 99 6.38 18.96 -9.85
CA GLY A 99 6.45 17.50 -9.91
C GLY A 99 7.84 16.91 -9.63
N LYS A 100 8.79 17.74 -9.13
CA LYS A 100 10.15 17.29 -8.80
C LYS A 100 10.18 16.43 -7.55
N VAL A 101 9.28 16.66 -6.61
CA VAL A 101 9.15 15.91 -5.36
C VAL A 101 7.71 15.49 -5.13
N GLN A 102 7.53 14.34 -4.47
CA GLN A 102 6.23 13.77 -4.13
C GLN A 102 5.85 14.04 -2.68
N GLY A 103 6.82 14.48 -1.88
CA GLY A 103 6.60 14.81 -0.47
C GLY A 103 7.54 15.91 0.03
N ILE A 104 7.12 16.52 1.15
CA ILE A 104 7.90 17.52 1.88
C ILE A 104 7.94 17.07 3.34
N LEU A 105 9.15 16.84 3.85
CA LEU A 105 9.38 16.61 5.26
C LEU A 105 9.80 17.92 5.92
N TYR A 106 9.03 18.40 6.89
CA TYR A 106 9.32 19.58 7.66
C TYR A 106 9.75 19.21 9.08
N ILE A 107 10.98 19.58 9.45
CA ILE A 107 11.55 19.35 10.77
C ILE A 107 11.58 20.68 11.53
N PRO A 108 10.86 20.81 12.66
CA PRO A 108 10.80 22.07 13.41
C PRO A 108 12.11 22.36 14.15
N HIS A 109 12.30 23.62 14.50
CA HIS A 109 13.51 24.11 15.17
C HIS A 109 13.77 23.47 16.54
N ASP A 110 12.72 23.05 17.24
CA ASP A 110 12.78 22.46 18.59
C ASP A 110 12.86 20.94 18.60
N PHE A 111 13.04 20.31 17.41
CA PHE A 111 13.05 18.84 17.23
C PHE A 111 14.02 18.14 18.19
N GLU A 112 15.29 18.50 18.16
CA GLU A 112 16.35 17.89 18.99
C GLU A 112 16.07 18.11 20.48
N THR A 113 15.69 19.33 20.86
CA THR A 113 15.40 19.66 22.25
C THR A 113 14.25 18.84 22.82
N ARG A 114 13.20 18.64 22.05
CA ARG A 114 12.04 17.81 22.45
C ARG A 114 12.45 16.35 22.62
N VAL A 115 13.21 15.80 21.66
CA VAL A 115 13.66 14.40 21.76
C VAL A 115 14.50 14.18 23.01
N PHE A 116 15.48 15.06 23.30
CA PHE A 116 16.31 14.94 24.50
C PHE A 116 15.55 15.18 25.82
N GLN A 117 14.46 15.92 25.78
CA GLN A 117 13.59 16.11 26.95
C GLN A 117 12.58 14.93 27.13
N GLY A 118 12.60 13.93 26.26
CA GLY A 118 11.61 12.85 26.26
C GLY A 118 10.20 13.33 25.95
N ARG A 119 10.07 14.52 25.32
CA ARG A 119 8.80 15.06 24.86
C ARG A 119 8.50 14.60 23.44
N GLU A 120 7.22 14.62 23.09
CA GLU A 120 6.79 14.33 21.73
C GLU A 120 7.39 15.36 20.76
N ALA A 121 8.24 14.90 19.85
CA ALA A 121 8.79 15.68 18.77
C ALA A 121 7.92 15.44 17.53
N VAL A 122 7.26 16.49 17.06
CA VAL A 122 6.36 16.41 15.91
C VAL A 122 7.10 16.97 14.70
N PHE A 123 7.19 16.19 13.63
CA PHE A 123 7.53 16.67 12.30
C PHE A 123 6.31 16.53 11.39
N SER A 124 6.24 17.32 10.34
CA SER A 124 5.12 17.32 9.42
C SER A 124 5.54 16.72 8.09
N LEU A 125 4.78 15.74 7.62
CA LEU A 125 4.91 15.17 6.29
C LEU A 125 3.76 15.66 5.42
N TYR A 126 4.10 16.36 4.35
CA TYR A 126 3.17 16.76 3.31
C TYR A 126 3.42 15.91 2.08
N ALA A 127 2.39 15.32 1.51
CA ALA A 127 2.52 14.50 0.31
C ALA A 127 1.38 14.79 -0.66
N THR A 128 1.63 14.53 -1.94
CA THR A 128 0.62 14.68 -2.98
C THR A 128 -0.38 13.52 -2.88
N THR A 129 -1.67 13.83 -2.80
CA THR A 129 -2.74 12.82 -2.71
C THR A 129 -3.00 12.09 -4.02
N ASP A 130 -2.56 12.65 -5.14
CA ASP A 130 -2.74 12.06 -6.47
C ASP A 130 -1.96 10.75 -6.66
N ALA A 131 -0.95 10.52 -5.82
CA ALA A 131 -0.13 9.32 -5.83
C ALA A 131 -0.14 8.64 -4.45
N PHE A 132 -1.25 7.99 -4.11
CA PHE A 132 -1.48 7.33 -2.82
C PHE A 132 -0.34 6.39 -2.40
N LEU A 133 0.25 5.67 -3.36
CA LEU A 133 1.39 4.77 -3.12
C LEU A 133 2.63 5.50 -2.59
N TYR A 134 2.91 6.69 -3.10
CA TYR A 134 4.01 7.50 -2.59
C TYR A 134 3.74 7.99 -1.17
N PHE A 135 2.49 8.37 -0.87
CA PHE A 135 2.11 8.79 0.48
C PHE A 135 2.34 7.67 1.51
N GLU A 136 1.88 6.45 1.21
CA GLU A 136 2.11 5.28 2.09
C GLU A 136 3.60 4.99 2.28
N ALA A 137 4.38 4.95 1.20
CA ALA A 137 5.81 4.70 1.26
C ALA A 137 6.55 5.74 2.10
N LEU A 138 6.22 7.02 1.93
CA LEU A 138 6.78 8.13 2.68
C LEU A 138 6.40 8.07 4.16
N GLN A 139 5.14 7.80 4.46
CA GLN A 139 4.65 7.69 5.84
C GLN A 139 5.33 6.53 6.56
N GLU A 140 5.44 5.39 5.90
CA GLU A 140 6.08 4.20 6.45
C GLU A 140 7.57 4.44 6.74
N ALA A 141 8.33 4.92 5.74
CA ALA A 141 9.75 5.20 5.88
C ALA A 141 10.02 6.23 6.99
N THR A 142 9.26 7.32 6.99
CA THR A 142 9.36 8.40 7.99
C THR A 142 9.08 7.88 9.39
N SER A 143 8.05 7.05 9.55
CA SER A 143 7.68 6.46 10.85
C SER A 143 8.73 5.46 11.34
N ARG A 144 9.24 4.60 10.47
CA ARG A 144 10.29 3.62 10.82
C ARG A 144 11.57 4.30 11.30
N VAL A 145 12.02 5.34 10.58
CA VAL A 145 13.22 6.10 10.96
C VAL A 145 13.01 6.83 12.28
N TYR A 146 11.83 7.43 12.48
CA TYR A 146 11.48 8.09 13.74
C TYR A 146 11.54 7.12 14.93
N LEU A 147 10.95 5.94 14.79
CA LEU A 147 10.98 4.91 15.83
C LEU A 147 12.41 4.44 16.11
N ALA A 148 13.22 4.20 15.07
CA ALA A 148 14.60 3.76 15.20
C ALA A 148 15.47 4.79 15.93
N ILE A 149 15.33 6.07 15.61
CA ILE A 149 16.04 7.16 16.30
C ILE A 149 15.57 7.26 17.76
N ASN A 150 14.29 7.19 17.98
CA ASN A 150 13.72 7.27 19.33
C ASN A 150 14.23 6.12 20.22
N ASP A 151 14.33 4.91 19.67
CA ASP A 151 14.89 3.75 20.38
C ASP A 151 16.39 3.91 20.65
N ALA A 152 17.17 4.38 19.68
CA ALA A 152 18.60 4.65 19.85
C ALA A 152 18.85 5.68 20.97
N HIS A 153 18.14 6.80 20.96
CA HIS A 153 18.29 7.84 21.97
C HIS A 153 17.73 7.46 23.35
N ARG A 154 16.70 6.61 23.40
CA ARG A 154 16.23 6.05 24.69
C ARG A 154 17.27 5.13 25.32
N MET A 155 17.99 4.37 24.53
CA MET A 155 19.07 3.50 25.04
C MET A 155 20.25 4.33 25.59
N ASP A 156 20.66 5.37 24.86
CA ASP A 156 21.70 6.29 25.30
C ASP A 156 21.28 7.11 26.53
N GLY A 157 20.02 7.57 26.58
CA GLY A 157 19.45 8.29 27.70
C GLY A 157 19.21 7.43 28.94
N ALA A 158 19.01 6.12 28.79
CA ALA A 158 18.79 5.20 29.92
C ALA A 158 20.01 5.11 30.84
N VAL A 159 21.20 5.41 30.34
CA VAL A 159 22.46 5.43 31.14
C VAL A 159 22.47 6.60 32.14
N PHE A 160 21.77 7.69 31.86
CA PHE A 160 21.75 8.90 32.66
C PHE A 160 20.45 9.15 33.44
N LEU A 161 19.44 8.29 33.26
CA LEU A 161 18.17 8.43 33.99
C LEU A 161 18.30 7.90 35.44
N PRO A 162 17.75 8.62 36.42
CA PRO A 162 17.64 8.10 37.78
C PRO A 162 16.81 6.80 37.76
N PRO A 163 16.92 5.94 38.80
CA PRO A 163 16.30 4.61 38.84
C PRO A 163 14.79 4.58 38.46
N GLN A 164 14.09 5.68 38.72
CA GLN A 164 12.67 5.85 38.37
C GLN A 164 12.47 6.03 36.86
N GLY A 165 13.42 6.61 36.16
CA GLY A 165 13.41 6.74 34.69
C GLY A 165 13.72 5.42 33.98
N LEU A 166 14.58 4.59 34.53
CA LEU A 166 14.88 3.24 34.05
C LEU A 166 13.63 2.35 34.06
N LEU A 167 12.77 2.47 35.09
CA LEU A 167 11.52 1.75 35.18
C LEU A 167 10.52 2.19 34.09
N ALA A 168 10.44 3.50 33.82
CA ALA A 168 9.59 4.03 32.75
C ALA A 168 10.06 3.57 31.34
N VAL A 169 11.37 3.52 31.12
CA VAL A 169 11.96 2.98 29.88
C VAL A 169 11.74 1.47 29.75
N ALA A 170 11.87 0.72 30.84
CA ALA A 170 11.58 -0.71 30.85
C ALA A 170 10.09 -1.00 30.62
N MET A 171 9.20 -0.20 31.16
CA MET A 171 7.75 -0.32 30.93
C MET A 171 7.36 0.12 29.51
N ALA A 172 8.01 1.14 28.94
CA ALA A 172 7.82 1.53 27.54
C ALA A 172 8.34 0.49 26.54
N LYS A 173 9.32 -0.33 26.97
CA LYS A 173 9.88 -1.44 26.19
C LYS A 173 9.03 -2.70 26.21
N SER A 174 8.01 -2.77 27.07
CA SER A 174 7.16 -3.96 27.24
C SER A 174 6.13 -4.16 26.11
N VAL A 175 6.04 -3.28 25.14
CA VAL A 175 5.24 -3.48 23.92
C VAL A 175 6.15 -3.39 22.71
N ASN A 176 6.95 -4.41 22.51
CA ASN A 176 7.57 -4.64 21.21
C ASN A 176 6.48 -5.19 20.29
N VAL A 177 5.75 -4.32 19.62
CA VAL A 177 4.81 -4.71 18.58
C VAL A 177 5.65 -5.12 17.37
N ALA A 178 6.12 -6.35 17.36
CA ALA A 178 6.58 -7.00 16.16
C ALA A 178 5.34 -7.25 15.29
N GLY A 179 4.93 -6.27 14.54
CA GLY A 179 3.90 -6.42 13.52
C GLY A 179 4.46 -7.31 12.43
N THR A 180 4.15 -8.59 12.47
CA THR A 180 4.42 -9.49 11.34
C THR A 180 3.12 -9.60 10.57
N ALA A 181 3.11 -9.12 9.34
CA ALA A 181 1.98 -9.30 8.44
C ALA A 181 1.80 -10.80 8.17
N LEU A 182 0.74 -11.40 8.73
CA LEU A 182 0.47 -12.85 8.63
C LEU A 182 0.18 -13.29 7.18
N TYR A 183 -0.35 -12.42 6.34
CA TYR A 183 -0.84 -12.76 5.00
C TYR A 183 -0.15 -11.98 3.87
N ASN A 184 0.54 -10.90 4.17
CA ASN A 184 1.27 -10.08 3.21
C ASN A 184 2.68 -9.83 3.72
N HIS A 185 3.55 -10.83 3.63
CA HIS A 185 4.92 -10.76 4.15
C HIS A 185 5.78 -9.69 3.48
N THR A 186 5.42 -9.27 2.27
CA THR A 186 6.11 -8.23 1.52
C THR A 186 5.59 -6.83 1.85
N GLU A 187 4.48 -6.73 2.61
CA GLU A 187 3.75 -5.48 2.89
C GLU A 187 3.47 -4.67 1.62
N GLY A 188 3.50 -5.34 0.45
CA GLY A 188 3.34 -4.72 -0.85
C GLY A 188 1.88 -4.49 -1.19
N TYR A 189 1.59 -3.32 -1.73
CA TYR A 189 0.24 -2.91 -2.17
C TYR A 189 -0.34 -3.86 -3.24
N GLY A 190 0.50 -4.31 -4.17
CA GLY A 190 0.10 -5.27 -5.20
C GLY A 190 -0.40 -6.59 -4.63
N SER A 191 0.26 -7.12 -3.61
CA SER A 191 -0.12 -8.38 -2.95
C SER A 191 -1.50 -8.32 -2.28
N TYR A 192 -1.94 -7.14 -1.90
CA TYR A 192 -3.28 -6.90 -1.35
C TYR A 192 -4.30 -6.57 -2.45
N LEU A 193 -3.96 -5.66 -3.36
CA LEU A 193 -4.90 -5.12 -4.36
C LEU A 193 -5.22 -6.13 -5.46
N ILE A 194 -4.23 -6.87 -5.96
CA ILE A 194 -4.42 -7.78 -7.10
C ILE A 194 -5.50 -8.84 -6.82
N PRO A 195 -5.50 -9.57 -5.68
CA PRO A 195 -6.55 -10.53 -5.38
C PRO A 195 -7.94 -9.90 -5.28
N ALA A 196 -8.04 -8.71 -4.66
CA ALA A 196 -9.32 -8.01 -4.51
C ALA A 196 -9.89 -7.56 -5.86
N VAL A 197 -9.07 -6.96 -6.72
CA VAL A 197 -9.47 -6.52 -8.06
C VAL A 197 -9.81 -7.72 -8.94
N MET A 198 -9.04 -8.80 -8.89
CA MET A 198 -9.33 -10.02 -9.64
C MET A 198 -10.68 -10.64 -9.26
N MET A 199 -11.04 -10.62 -7.97
CA MET A 199 -12.37 -11.05 -7.51
C MET A 199 -13.49 -10.23 -8.18
N VAL A 200 -13.33 -8.90 -8.22
CA VAL A 200 -14.31 -7.99 -8.87
C VAL A 200 -14.39 -8.26 -10.37
N ILE A 201 -13.26 -8.42 -11.04
CA ILE A 201 -13.20 -8.71 -12.49
C ILE A 201 -13.89 -10.04 -12.82
N ILE A 202 -13.60 -11.09 -12.06
CA ILE A 202 -14.23 -12.40 -12.23
C ILE A 202 -15.74 -12.27 -12.07
N PHE A 203 -16.20 -11.60 -11.00
CA PHE A 203 -17.63 -11.41 -10.74
C PHE A 203 -18.31 -10.62 -11.87
N GLN A 204 -17.71 -9.51 -12.30
CA GLN A 204 -18.22 -8.69 -13.39
C GLN A 204 -18.26 -9.46 -14.72
N THR A 205 -17.23 -10.23 -15.02
CA THR A 205 -17.14 -11.07 -16.23
C THR A 205 -18.23 -12.15 -16.21
N LEU A 206 -18.48 -12.79 -15.07
CA LEU A 206 -19.55 -13.76 -14.92
C LEU A 206 -20.94 -13.14 -15.17
N LEU A 207 -21.20 -11.95 -14.62
CA LEU A 207 -22.46 -11.24 -14.86
C LEU A 207 -22.65 -10.92 -16.35
N MET A 208 -21.60 -10.50 -17.04
CA MET A 208 -21.66 -10.25 -18.49
C MET A 208 -21.96 -11.53 -19.27
N VAL A 209 -21.29 -12.63 -18.94
CA VAL A 209 -21.50 -13.95 -19.57
C VAL A 209 -22.96 -14.42 -19.37
N ILE A 210 -23.50 -14.30 -18.16
CA ILE A 210 -24.89 -14.66 -17.88
C ILE A 210 -25.84 -13.81 -18.74
N GLY A 211 -25.60 -12.50 -18.81
CA GLY A 211 -26.40 -11.59 -19.65
C GLY A 211 -26.36 -11.95 -21.13
N MET A 212 -25.19 -12.32 -21.65
CA MET A 212 -25.00 -12.72 -23.06
C MET A 212 -25.74 -14.04 -23.36
N LEU A 213 -25.59 -15.06 -22.51
CA LEU A 213 -26.27 -16.36 -22.68
C LEU A 213 -27.79 -16.21 -22.61
N THR A 214 -28.30 -15.42 -21.65
CA THR A 214 -29.75 -15.19 -21.52
C THR A 214 -30.30 -14.41 -22.73
N GLY A 215 -29.53 -13.42 -23.23
CA GLY A 215 -29.89 -12.69 -24.44
C GLY A 215 -29.98 -13.56 -25.69
N ASP A 216 -29.01 -14.46 -25.84
CA ASP A 216 -28.94 -15.41 -26.97
C ASP A 216 -30.14 -16.40 -26.92
N GLU A 217 -30.45 -16.97 -25.77
CA GLU A 217 -31.64 -17.81 -25.59
C GLU A 217 -32.92 -17.08 -25.90
N TYR A 218 -33.04 -15.80 -25.51
CA TYR A 218 -34.23 -15.01 -25.80
C TYR A 218 -34.39 -14.74 -27.29
N GLN A 219 -33.33 -14.43 -28.01
CA GLN A 219 -33.36 -14.21 -29.45
C GLN A 219 -33.74 -15.49 -30.21
N HIS A 220 -33.18 -16.64 -29.83
CA HIS A 220 -33.55 -17.92 -30.46
C HIS A 220 -35.01 -18.27 -30.28
N ARG A 221 -35.60 -18.04 -29.09
CA ARG A 221 -37.03 -18.28 -28.84
C ARG A 221 -37.97 -17.30 -29.56
N ALA A 222 -37.48 -16.07 -29.85
CA ALA A 222 -38.27 -15.07 -30.56
C ALA A 222 -38.31 -15.27 -32.07
N THR A 223 -37.40 -16.11 -32.62
CA THR A 223 -37.27 -16.43 -34.05
C THR A 223 -37.94 -17.77 -34.45
N GLU A 224 -38.36 -18.59 -33.46
CA GLU A 224 -39.20 -19.78 -33.63
C GLU A 224 -40.67 -19.41 -33.53
#